data_997b8baa19ca47a13cf764fcc4de9c3e
#
_entry.id   997b8baa19ca47a13cf764fcc4de9c3e
#
_cell.length_a   1.000
_cell.length_b   1.000
_cell.length_c   1.000
_cell.angle_alpha   90.00
_cell.angle_beta   90.00
_cell.angle_gamma   90.00
#
_symmetry.space_group_name_H-M   'P 1'
#
loop_
_entity.id
_entity.type
_entity.pdbx_description
1 polymer ?
#
loop_
_entity_poly.entity_id
_entity_poly.type
_entity_poly.pdbx_seq_one_letter_code
_entity_poly.pdbx_strand_id
1 'polypeptide(L)'
;TDHPFPTLSADSPDFKENGEGFCGSVFPPFNFMIIKGLEKYQRYDIARECAIRHLYYILEALFPNDEKQKGDVYEAYLPCREGKAILTGNEEFPKPHYMHYIGLSTIALMIENIIGLSISLPRKTVDWIIPNLEIMGIEKLSLKRNLITILSNKSPRGWEIQMESEKLYYFTINILDQKKKTLPIPSGKCSM
;
A
#
# COMPACT_ATOMS: atom_id res chain seq x y z
N THR A 1 15.45 6.50 -8.65
CA THR A 1 15.15 7.10 -7.34
C THR A 1 14.65 6.03 -6.37
N ASP A 2 14.95 6.17 -5.08
CA ASP A 2 14.52 5.20 -4.07
C ASP A 2 13.04 5.34 -3.75
N HIS A 3 12.53 6.57 -3.68
CA HIS A 3 11.10 6.84 -3.66
C HIS A 3 10.55 6.72 -5.10
N PRO A 4 9.59 5.84 -5.36
CA PRO A 4 9.14 5.55 -6.72
C PRO A 4 8.36 6.71 -7.35
N PHE A 5 8.38 6.76 -8.66
CA PHE A 5 7.60 7.63 -9.54
C PHE A 5 7.67 9.13 -9.19
N PRO A 6 8.85 9.74 -9.27
CA PRO A 6 8.96 11.20 -9.19
C PRO A 6 8.28 11.87 -10.41
N THR A 7 7.93 13.12 -10.26
CA THR A 7 7.26 13.92 -11.32
C THR A 7 8.07 14.10 -12.59
N LEU A 8 9.38 13.92 -12.50
CA LEU A 8 10.32 13.96 -13.64
C LEU A 8 11.29 12.79 -13.52
N SER A 9 11.69 12.22 -14.68
CA SER A 9 12.69 11.15 -14.69
C SER A 9 14.02 11.62 -14.12
N ALA A 10 14.66 10.76 -13.34
CA ALA A 10 15.98 11.05 -12.77
C ALA A 10 17.08 11.23 -13.84
N ASP A 11 16.85 10.71 -15.06
CA ASP A 11 17.77 10.88 -16.21
C ASP A 11 17.57 12.21 -16.93
N SER A 12 16.56 13.00 -16.56
CA SER A 12 16.33 14.31 -17.16
C SER A 12 17.37 15.31 -16.65
N PRO A 13 17.92 16.18 -17.54
CA PRO A 13 18.85 17.24 -17.13
C PRO A 13 18.20 18.28 -16.19
N ASP A 14 16.87 18.37 -16.19
CA ASP A 14 16.12 19.28 -15.33
C ASP A 14 15.71 18.63 -13.99
N PHE A 15 16.09 17.37 -13.74
CA PHE A 15 15.77 16.69 -12.49
C PHE A 15 16.48 17.36 -11.32
N LYS A 16 15.71 17.60 -10.27
CA LYS A 16 16.19 18.18 -9.00
C LYS A 16 15.89 17.26 -7.83
N GLU A 17 16.91 16.84 -7.11
CA GLU A 17 16.77 15.95 -5.94
C GLU A 17 15.94 16.56 -4.80
N ASN A 18 15.83 17.89 -4.75
CA ASN A 18 14.98 18.59 -3.79
C ASN A 18 13.53 18.75 -4.27
N GLY A 19 13.21 18.33 -5.50
CA GLY A 19 11.88 18.39 -6.09
C GLY A 19 11.40 19.79 -6.51
N GLU A 20 12.29 20.80 -6.46
CA GLU A 20 11.97 22.19 -6.75
C GLU A 20 11.30 22.35 -8.12
N GLY A 21 10.24 23.13 -8.18
CA GLY A 21 9.53 23.41 -9.44
C GLY A 21 8.85 22.17 -10.04
N PHE A 22 8.49 21.18 -9.25
CA PHE A 22 7.96 19.87 -9.70
C PHE A 22 8.95 19.05 -10.55
N CYS A 23 10.23 19.37 -10.47
CA CYS A 23 11.27 18.70 -11.24
C CYS A 23 11.88 17.53 -10.46
N GLY A 24 11.06 16.58 -9.99
CA GLY A 24 11.53 15.39 -9.30
C GLY A 24 10.81 15.08 -7.99
N SER A 25 9.93 15.94 -7.49
CA SER A 25 9.11 15.66 -6.31
C SER A 25 8.22 14.45 -6.50
N VAL A 26 7.91 13.75 -5.41
CA VAL A 26 7.02 12.59 -5.41
C VAL A 26 5.68 12.95 -4.81
N PHE A 27 4.61 12.85 -5.62
CA PHE A 27 3.24 13.11 -5.20
C PHE A 27 2.51 11.80 -4.90
N PRO A 28 2.02 11.58 -3.68
CA PRO A 28 1.31 10.37 -3.31
C PRO A 28 0.12 10.00 -4.22
N PRO A 29 -0.72 10.94 -4.69
CA PRO A 29 -1.79 10.60 -5.62
C PRO A 29 -1.30 9.99 -6.95
N PHE A 30 -0.17 10.47 -7.48
CA PHE A 30 0.40 9.92 -8.72
C PHE A 30 0.96 8.52 -8.48
N ASN A 31 1.67 8.32 -7.38
CA ASN A 31 2.15 7.00 -6.98
C ASN A 31 0.99 6.01 -6.85
N PHE A 32 -0.08 6.40 -6.16
CA PHE A 32 -1.29 5.58 -6.03
C PHE A 32 -1.86 5.18 -7.40
N MET A 33 -2.05 6.15 -8.31
CA MET A 33 -2.59 5.88 -9.64
C MET A 33 -1.70 4.94 -10.47
N ILE A 34 -0.38 5.12 -10.40
CA ILE A 34 0.57 4.30 -11.15
C ILE A 34 0.60 2.88 -10.59
N ILE A 35 0.65 2.73 -9.26
CA ILE A 35 0.61 1.42 -8.59
C ILE A 35 -0.67 0.66 -8.96
N LYS A 36 -1.83 1.33 -8.92
CA LYS A 36 -3.10 0.74 -9.35
C LYS A 36 -3.15 0.43 -10.86
N GLY A 37 -2.44 1.21 -11.66
CA GLY A 37 -2.22 0.90 -13.08
C GLY A 37 -1.43 -0.39 -13.28
N LEU A 38 -0.34 -0.58 -12.54
CA LEU A 38 0.46 -1.81 -12.59
C LEU A 38 -0.37 -3.06 -12.25
N GLU A 39 -1.25 -2.98 -11.26
CA GLU A 39 -2.16 -4.09 -10.92
C GLU A 39 -3.10 -4.45 -12.09
N LYS A 40 -3.63 -3.46 -12.81
CA LYS A 40 -4.47 -3.71 -13.98
C LYS A 40 -3.75 -4.47 -15.09
N TYR A 41 -2.42 -4.31 -15.17
CA TYR A 41 -1.55 -5.08 -16.06
C TYR A 41 -1.00 -6.36 -15.42
N GLN A 42 -1.55 -6.78 -14.28
CA GLN A 42 -1.17 -7.99 -13.54
C GLN A 42 0.31 -8.00 -13.08
N ARG A 43 0.92 -6.82 -12.93
CA ARG A 43 2.28 -6.67 -12.43
C ARG A 43 2.26 -6.48 -10.91
N TYR A 44 1.68 -7.45 -10.20
CA TYR A 44 1.44 -7.41 -8.76
C TYR A 44 2.74 -7.35 -7.94
N ASP A 45 3.78 -8.02 -8.40
CA ASP A 45 5.13 -8.01 -7.84
C ASP A 45 5.70 -6.58 -7.77
N ILE A 46 5.72 -5.90 -8.92
CA ILE A 46 6.23 -4.53 -9.02
C ILE A 46 5.31 -3.55 -8.29
N ALA A 47 3.99 -3.70 -8.44
CA ALA A 47 3.03 -2.84 -7.75
C ALA A 47 3.23 -2.89 -6.22
N ARG A 48 3.45 -4.10 -5.68
CA ARG A 48 3.70 -4.31 -4.25
C ARG A 48 5.03 -3.70 -3.82
N GLU A 49 6.11 -3.93 -4.56
CA GLU A 49 7.42 -3.35 -4.25
C GLU A 49 7.36 -1.82 -4.22
N CYS A 50 6.73 -1.21 -5.24
CA CYS A 50 6.54 0.23 -5.30
C CYS A 50 5.66 0.75 -4.15
N ALA A 51 4.61 0.03 -3.77
CA ALA A 51 3.77 0.39 -2.64
C ALA A 51 4.56 0.38 -1.32
N ILE A 52 5.37 -0.66 -1.08
CA ILE A 52 6.22 -0.76 0.12
C ILE A 52 7.20 0.41 0.19
N ARG A 53 7.92 0.68 -0.90
CA ARG A 53 8.86 1.80 -0.96
C ARG A 53 8.16 3.13 -0.74
N HIS A 54 7.03 3.36 -1.40
CA HIS A 54 6.26 4.59 -1.25
C HIS A 54 5.79 4.81 0.19
N LEU A 55 5.24 3.77 0.82
CA LEU A 55 4.80 3.85 2.21
C LEU A 55 5.95 4.04 3.19
N TYR A 56 7.10 3.43 2.94
CA TYR A 56 8.30 3.64 3.76
C TYR A 56 8.64 5.13 3.86
N TYR A 57 8.73 5.84 2.73
CA TYR A 57 9.08 7.26 2.72
C TYR A 57 8.02 8.16 3.39
N ILE A 58 6.75 7.81 3.28
CA ILE A 58 5.67 8.52 4.00
C ILE A 58 5.79 8.29 5.50
N LEU A 59 6.04 7.06 5.93
CA LEU A 59 6.14 6.71 7.35
C LEU A 59 7.39 7.31 8.00
N GLU A 60 8.53 7.32 7.33
CA GLU A 60 9.75 7.97 7.83
C GLU A 60 9.56 9.49 7.99
N ALA A 61 8.81 10.13 7.09
CA ALA A 61 8.48 11.53 7.24
C ALA A 61 7.48 11.80 8.38
N LEU A 62 6.58 10.84 8.64
CA LEU A 62 5.59 10.93 9.72
C LEU A 62 6.20 10.60 11.09
N PHE A 63 7.12 9.64 11.13
CA PHE A 63 7.80 9.16 12.33
C PHE A 63 9.33 9.26 12.18
N PRO A 64 9.88 10.50 12.10
CA PRO A 64 11.30 10.67 11.89
C PRO A 64 12.11 10.06 13.05
N ASN A 65 13.24 9.46 12.73
CA ASN A 65 14.13 8.84 13.72
C ASN A 65 14.80 9.87 14.66
N ASP A 66 14.82 11.15 14.28
CA ASP A 66 15.32 12.24 15.14
C ASP A 66 14.18 12.76 16.01
N GLU A 67 14.24 12.53 17.32
CA GLU A 67 13.27 13.00 18.31
C GLU A 67 13.06 14.53 18.32
N LYS A 68 14.00 15.29 17.75
CA LYS A 68 13.89 16.75 17.63
C LYS A 68 13.05 17.19 16.43
N GLN A 69 12.82 16.29 15.47
CA GLN A 69 12.02 16.56 14.29
C GLN A 69 10.57 16.15 14.55
N LYS A 70 9.67 17.10 14.38
CA LYS A 70 8.23 16.80 14.39
C LYS A 70 7.85 16.19 13.05
N GLY A 71 7.40 14.96 13.07
CA GLY A 71 6.90 14.28 11.88
C GLY A 71 5.58 14.87 11.39
N ASP A 72 5.37 14.79 10.09
CA ASP A 72 4.17 15.29 9.44
C ASP A 72 3.88 14.55 8.13
N VAL A 73 2.68 14.78 7.59
CA VAL A 73 2.25 14.30 6.28
C VAL A 73 2.26 15.47 5.31
N TYR A 74 2.99 15.33 4.22
CA TYR A 74 3.22 16.39 3.24
C TYR A 74 2.51 16.12 1.92
N GLU A 75 2.23 17.19 1.19
CA GLU A 75 1.68 17.12 -0.17
C GLU A 75 2.65 16.47 -1.17
N ALA A 76 3.95 16.65 -0.96
CA ALA A 76 5.00 16.08 -1.80
C ALA A 76 6.26 15.73 -0.99
N TYR A 77 6.96 14.72 -1.45
CA TYR A 77 8.13 14.12 -0.82
C TYR A 77 9.35 14.19 -1.72
N LEU A 78 10.53 14.06 -1.11
CA LEU A 78 11.80 13.98 -1.82
C LEU A 78 11.92 12.64 -2.57
N PRO A 79 12.59 12.61 -3.73
CA PRO A 79 12.72 11.40 -4.54
C PRO A 79 13.85 10.45 -4.10
N CYS A 80 14.90 10.96 -3.45
CA CYS A 80 16.13 10.19 -3.14
C CYS A 80 16.44 10.10 -1.64
N ARG A 81 15.63 10.70 -0.79
CA ARG A 81 15.77 10.67 0.67
C ARG A 81 14.45 10.97 1.35
N GLU A 82 14.40 10.77 2.65
CA GLU A 82 13.22 11.06 3.47
C GLU A 82 12.96 12.57 3.56
N GLY A 83 11.70 12.93 3.79
CA GLY A 83 11.28 14.29 4.06
C GLY A 83 10.47 14.96 2.94
N LYS A 84 10.09 16.20 3.20
CA LYS A 84 9.29 17.01 2.29
C LYS A 84 10.11 17.56 1.12
N ALA A 85 9.54 17.59 -0.08
CA ALA A 85 10.12 18.25 -1.25
C ALA A 85 10.01 19.78 -1.12
N ILE A 86 10.76 20.51 -1.97
CA ILE A 86 10.65 21.97 -2.13
C ILE A 86 9.97 22.23 -3.48
N LEU A 87 8.68 22.61 -3.47
CA LEU A 87 7.94 22.75 -4.74
C LEU A 87 8.19 24.08 -5.47
N THR A 88 8.31 25.19 -4.76
CA THR A 88 8.33 26.53 -5.39
C THR A 88 9.34 27.51 -4.78
N GLY A 89 10.22 27.06 -3.92
CA GLY A 89 11.06 27.98 -3.13
C GLY A 89 10.28 28.79 -2.08
N ASN A 90 8.97 28.55 -1.93
CA ASN A 90 8.13 29.07 -0.88
C ASN A 90 8.01 28.02 0.22
N GLU A 91 8.33 28.37 1.46
CA GLU A 91 8.28 27.46 2.61
C GLU A 91 6.88 26.90 2.92
N GLU A 92 5.82 27.55 2.42
CA GLU A 92 4.45 27.06 2.55
C GLU A 92 4.15 25.83 1.67
N PHE A 93 5.02 25.50 0.72
CA PHE A 93 4.87 24.32 -0.13
C PHE A 93 6.09 23.39 0.01
N PRO A 94 5.85 22.07 0.07
CA PRO A 94 4.57 21.36 0.12
C PRO A 94 3.85 21.59 1.45
N LYS A 95 2.51 21.66 1.39
CA LYS A 95 1.68 21.90 2.57
C LYS A 95 1.90 20.82 3.63
N PRO A 96 2.14 21.21 4.89
CA PRO A 96 2.12 20.28 6.03
C PRO A 96 0.68 19.87 6.36
N HIS A 97 0.53 18.83 7.19
CA HIS A 97 -0.78 18.30 7.62
C HIS A 97 -1.70 17.93 6.45
N TYR A 98 -1.12 17.46 5.35
CA TYR A 98 -1.85 17.18 4.11
C TYR A 98 -2.49 15.78 4.14
N MET A 99 -3.55 15.63 4.93
CA MET A 99 -4.18 14.33 5.19
C MET A 99 -5.16 13.85 4.12
N HIS A 100 -5.62 14.71 3.22
CA HIS A 100 -6.72 14.42 2.30
C HIS A 100 -6.52 13.14 1.46
N TYR A 101 -5.61 13.17 0.49
CA TYR A 101 -5.36 12.04 -0.40
C TYR A 101 -4.36 11.05 0.19
N ILE A 102 -3.44 11.54 1.01
CA ILE A 102 -2.34 10.73 1.52
C ILE A 102 -2.85 9.71 2.53
N GLY A 103 -3.72 10.11 3.46
CA GLY A 103 -4.28 9.20 4.44
C GLY A 103 -5.06 8.06 3.78
N LEU A 104 -5.93 8.38 2.82
CA LEU A 104 -6.72 7.37 2.10
C LEU A 104 -5.85 6.48 1.21
N SER A 105 -4.93 7.07 0.42
CA SER A 105 -4.07 6.29 -0.48
C SER A 105 -3.11 5.40 0.29
N THR A 106 -2.56 5.85 1.40
CA THR A 106 -1.64 5.08 2.25
C THR A 106 -2.33 3.86 2.83
N ILE A 107 -3.52 4.02 3.42
CA ILE A 107 -4.31 2.92 3.97
C ILE A 107 -4.74 1.94 2.86
N ALA A 108 -5.20 2.47 1.72
CA ALA A 108 -5.59 1.65 0.58
C ALA A 108 -4.42 0.82 0.04
N LEU A 109 -3.25 1.42 -0.16
CA LEU A 109 -2.05 0.71 -0.60
C LEU A 109 -1.59 -0.34 0.41
N MET A 110 -1.69 -0.07 1.71
CA MET A 110 -1.37 -1.06 2.73
C MET A 110 -2.28 -2.28 2.63
N ILE A 111 -3.59 -2.07 2.55
CA ILE A 111 -4.58 -3.16 2.48
C ILE A 111 -4.54 -3.88 1.14
N GLU A 112 -4.56 -3.11 0.04
CA GLU A 112 -4.75 -3.68 -1.30
C GLU A 112 -3.45 -4.18 -1.94
N ASN A 113 -2.32 -3.53 -1.67
CA ASN A 113 -1.04 -3.87 -2.30
C ASN A 113 -0.06 -4.61 -1.38
N ILE A 114 0.04 -4.23 -0.10
CA ILE A 114 0.97 -4.90 0.82
C ILE A 114 0.34 -6.17 1.37
N ILE A 115 -0.87 -6.10 1.93
CA ILE A 115 -1.61 -7.28 2.40
C ILE A 115 -2.17 -8.07 1.20
N GLY A 116 -2.54 -7.38 0.12
CA GLY A 116 -2.97 -7.99 -1.13
C GLY A 116 -4.47 -8.24 -1.20
N LEU A 117 -5.30 -7.48 -0.47
CA LEU A 117 -6.75 -7.67 -0.41
C LEU A 117 -7.48 -6.78 -1.42
N SER A 118 -8.31 -7.38 -2.25
CA SER A 118 -9.29 -6.69 -3.07
C SER A 118 -10.71 -7.05 -2.62
N ILE A 119 -11.48 -6.06 -2.18
CA ILE A 119 -12.75 -6.27 -1.51
C ILE A 119 -13.89 -5.68 -2.32
N SER A 120 -14.90 -6.51 -2.62
CA SER A 120 -16.16 -6.08 -3.23
C SER A 120 -17.33 -6.28 -2.27
N LEU A 121 -17.73 -5.21 -1.59
CA LEU A 121 -18.85 -5.25 -0.65
C LEU A 121 -20.19 -5.63 -1.31
N PRO A 122 -20.55 -5.11 -2.51
CA PRO A 122 -21.79 -5.51 -3.18
C PRO A 122 -21.83 -7.00 -3.53
N ARG A 123 -20.71 -7.56 -3.96
CA ARG A 123 -20.59 -8.98 -4.32
C ARG A 123 -20.31 -9.89 -3.14
N LYS A 124 -19.99 -9.32 -1.99
CA LYS A 124 -19.52 -10.07 -0.79
C LYS A 124 -18.32 -10.97 -1.13
N THR A 125 -17.38 -10.46 -1.90
CA THR A 125 -16.17 -11.16 -2.29
C THR A 125 -14.95 -10.49 -1.71
N VAL A 126 -13.98 -11.29 -1.33
CA VAL A 126 -12.62 -10.89 -0.96
C VAL A 126 -11.67 -11.71 -1.81
N ASP A 127 -10.95 -11.04 -2.69
CA ASP A 127 -9.85 -11.62 -3.45
C ASP A 127 -8.54 -11.31 -2.72
N TRP A 128 -7.79 -12.32 -2.36
CA TRP A 128 -6.55 -12.19 -1.63
C TRP A 128 -5.38 -12.73 -2.43
N ILE A 129 -4.44 -11.87 -2.77
CA ILE A 129 -3.17 -12.20 -3.39
C ILE A 129 -2.13 -12.28 -2.28
N ILE A 130 -1.79 -13.50 -1.86
CA ILE A 130 -0.85 -13.73 -0.76
C ILE A 130 0.58 -13.57 -1.29
N PRO A 131 1.35 -12.59 -0.76
CA PRO A 131 2.76 -12.50 -1.04
C PRO A 131 3.53 -13.65 -0.39
N ASN A 132 4.73 -13.93 -0.89
CA ASN A 132 5.57 -15.00 -0.35
C ASN A 132 6.25 -14.57 0.97
N LEU A 133 5.46 -14.33 2.01
CA LEU A 133 5.92 -13.99 3.36
C LEU A 133 5.52 -15.08 4.35
N GLU A 134 6.28 -15.22 5.43
CA GLU A 134 6.04 -16.26 6.45
C GLU A 134 4.70 -16.06 7.15
N ILE A 135 4.41 -14.82 7.56
CA ILE A 135 3.13 -14.45 8.21
C ILE A 135 2.59 -13.19 7.56
N MET A 136 1.33 -13.21 7.15
CA MET A 136 0.65 -12.07 6.55
C MET A 136 -0.85 -12.15 6.82
N GLY A 137 -1.50 -10.99 6.95
CA GLY A 137 -2.94 -10.91 7.03
C GLY A 137 -3.45 -9.66 7.71
N ILE A 138 -4.71 -9.69 8.08
CA ILE A 138 -5.40 -8.64 8.80
C ILE A 138 -6.43 -9.22 9.76
N GLU A 139 -6.50 -8.68 10.96
CA GLU A 139 -7.46 -9.07 11.96
C GLU A 139 -8.55 -8.01 12.12
N LYS A 140 -9.78 -8.49 12.31
CA LYS A 140 -10.95 -7.66 12.64
C LYS A 140 -11.20 -6.49 11.69
N LEU A 141 -10.92 -6.69 10.40
CA LEU A 141 -11.27 -5.70 9.37
C LEU A 141 -12.79 -5.55 9.30
N SER A 142 -13.27 -4.33 9.52
CA SER A 142 -14.70 -4.03 9.50
C SER A 142 -15.20 -3.76 8.09
N LEU A 143 -16.14 -4.57 7.61
CA LEU A 143 -16.78 -4.47 6.30
C LEU A 143 -18.31 -4.35 6.46
N LYS A 144 -18.85 -3.15 6.55
CA LYS A 144 -20.30 -2.92 6.67
C LYS A 144 -20.97 -3.82 7.72
N ARG A 145 -20.61 -3.72 8.98
CA ARG A 145 -21.14 -4.55 10.07
C ARG A 145 -20.83 -6.04 9.93
N ASN A 146 -19.75 -6.37 9.29
CA ASN A 146 -19.15 -7.69 9.26
C ASN A 146 -17.68 -7.55 9.62
N LEU A 147 -17.22 -8.26 10.61
CA LEU A 147 -15.80 -8.36 10.95
C LEU A 147 -15.22 -9.57 10.25
N ILE A 148 -14.12 -9.36 9.57
CA ILE A 148 -13.34 -10.45 8.96
C ILE A 148 -11.94 -10.47 9.53
N THR A 149 -11.42 -11.67 9.72
CA THR A 149 -10.02 -11.94 10.03
C THR A 149 -9.49 -12.92 9.00
N ILE A 150 -8.37 -12.60 8.40
CA ILE A 150 -7.67 -13.47 7.46
C ILE A 150 -6.19 -13.44 7.78
N LEU A 151 -5.62 -14.60 7.97
CA LEU A 151 -4.21 -14.80 8.30
C LEU A 151 -3.65 -15.92 7.46
N SER A 152 -2.45 -15.75 6.94
CA SER A 152 -1.66 -16.79 6.31
C SER A 152 -0.37 -17.00 7.08
N ASN A 153 0.02 -18.26 7.20
CA ASN A 153 1.30 -18.67 7.75
C ASN A 153 1.94 -19.66 6.78
N LYS A 154 3.16 -19.37 6.36
CA LYS A 154 3.93 -20.28 5.53
C LYS A 154 4.85 -21.12 6.42
N SER A 155 4.65 -22.42 6.39
CA SER A 155 5.50 -23.39 7.07
C SER A 155 6.25 -24.25 6.07
N PRO A 156 7.28 -25.02 6.48
CA PRO A 156 7.91 -26.00 5.60
C PRO A 156 6.97 -27.07 5.03
N ARG A 157 5.79 -27.24 5.65
CA ARG A 157 4.75 -28.18 5.20
C ARG A 157 3.75 -27.58 4.22
N GLY A 158 3.79 -26.26 3.98
CA GLY A 158 2.88 -25.53 3.11
C GLY A 158 2.27 -24.31 3.76
N TRP A 159 1.19 -23.83 3.17
CA TRP A 159 0.45 -22.68 3.65
C TRP A 159 -0.68 -23.11 4.58
N GLU A 160 -0.77 -22.45 5.73
CA GLU A 160 -1.94 -22.49 6.60
C GLU A 160 -2.66 -21.14 6.49
N ILE A 161 -3.94 -21.19 6.12
CA ILE A 161 -4.76 -20.00 5.94
C ILE A 161 -5.94 -20.08 6.89
N GLN A 162 -6.04 -19.08 7.79
CA GLN A 162 -7.14 -18.95 8.73
C GLN A 162 -8.06 -17.81 8.27
N MET A 163 -9.35 -18.08 8.25
CA MET A 163 -10.38 -17.13 7.85
C MET A 163 -11.51 -17.15 8.85
N GLU A 164 -11.92 -15.97 9.30
CA GLU A 164 -13.07 -15.80 10.18
C GLU A 164 -13.96 -14.68 9.63
N SER A 165 -15.25 -14.90 9.59
CA SER A 165 -16.24 -13.92 9.15
C SER A 165 -17.53 -14.07 9.93
N GLU A 166 -18.15 -12.97 10.35
CA GLU A 166 -19.45 -13.00 11.03
C GLU A 166 -20.60 -13.31 10.05
N LYS A 167 -20.40 -13.07 8.75
CA LYS A 167 -21.39 -13.29 7.70
C LYS A 167 -20.76 -14.05 6.54
N LEU A 168 -21.62 -14.68 5.73
CA LEU A 168 -21.18 -15.36 4.52
C LEU A 168 -20.49 -14.39 3.55
N TYR A 169 -19.24 -14.71 3.19
CA TYR A 169 -18.44 -14.08 2.17
C TYR A 169 -17.76 -15.13 1.31
N TYR A 170 -17.43 -14.75 0.06
CA TYR A 170 -16.67 -15.60 -0.85
C TYR A 170 -15.23 -15.11 -0.90
N PHE A 171 -14.32 -15.97 -0.50
CA PHE A 171 -12.88 -15.68 -0.54
C PHE A 171 -12.23 -16.38 -1.71
N THR A 172 -11.51 -15.63 -2.52
CA THR A 172 -10.65 -16.15 -3.57
C THR A 172 -9.20 -15.96 -3.12
N ILE A 173 -8.50 -17.05 -2.98
CA ILE A 173 -7.11 -17.08 -2.56
C ILE A 173 -6.24 -17.32 -3.79
N ASN A 174 -5.30 -16.44 -4.02
CA ASN A 174 -4.29 -16.54 -5.06
C ASN A 174 -2.92 -16.43 -4.39
N ILE A 175 -2.24 -17.54 -4.24
CA ILE A 175 -0.84 -17.54 -3.83
C ILE A 175 -0.03 -17.35 -5.10
N LEU A 176 0.86 -16.35 -5.14
CA LEU A 176 1.72 -16.09 -6.28
C LEU A 176 2.42 -17.41 -6.69
N ASP A 177 2.36 -17.72 -7.98
CA ASP A 177 2.87 -18.96 -8.59
C ASP A 177 2.12 -20.27 -8.28
N GLN A 178 0.94 -20.21 -7.67
CA GLN A 178 0.10 -21.36 -7.40
C GLN A 178 -1.32 -21.22 -7.97
N LYS A 179 -2.08 -22.32 -7.95
CA LYS A 179 -3.46 -22.33 -8.46
C LYS A 179 -4.39 -21.48 -7.59
N LYS A 180 -5.14 -20.61 -8.24
CA LYS A 180 -6.23 -19.85 -7.65
C LYS A 180 -7.33 -20.77 -7.10
N LYS A 181 -7.78 -20.51 -5.88
CA LYS A 181 -8.87 -21.25 -5.23
C LYS A 181 -9.92 -20.29 -4.68
N THR A 182 -11.18 -20.51 -5.02
CA THR A 182 -12.32 -19.76 -4.49
C THR A 182 -13.11 -20.61 -3.51
N LEU A 183 -13.38 -20.08 -2.32
CA LEU A 183 -14.06 -20.77 -1.23
C LEU A 183 -15.17 -19.89 -0.66
N PRO A 184 -16.38 -20.45 -0.47
CA PRO A 184 -17.37 -19.82 0.38
C PRO A 184 -16.94 -19.99 1.84
N ILE A 185 -16.86 -18.89 2.56
CA ILE A 185 -16.62 -18.92 4.01
C ILE A 185 -17.94 -18.65 4.70
N PRO A 186 -18.55 -19.64 5.34
CA PRO A 186 -19.73 -19.46 6.17
C PRO A 186 -19.38 -18.57 7.37
N SER A 187 -20.41 -18.12 8.08
CA SER A 187 -20.18 -17.42 9.36
C SER A 187 -19.42 -18.34 10.32
N GLY A 188 -18.37 -17.82 10.93
CA GLY A 188 -17.49 -18.55 11.86
C GLY A 188 -16.04 -18.62 11.40
N LYS A 189 -15.31 -19.58 11.99
CA LYS A 189 -13.90 -19.81 11.69
C LYS A 189 -13.72 -20.94 10.69
N CYS A 190 -12.83 -20.74 9.76
CA CYS A 190 -12.40 -21.76 8.81
C CYS A 190 -10.88 -21.74 8.71
N SER A 191 -10.27 -22.92 8.70
CA SER A 191 -8.83 -23.07 8.41
C SER A 191 -8.63 -24.00 7.22
N MET A 192 -7.58 -23.75 6.44
CA MET A 192 -7.22 -24.52 5.27
C MET A 192 -5.69 -24.68 5.20
#